data_8fda325a3ad60a87d055891a9f2634ff
#
_entry.id   8fda325a3ad60a87d055891a9f2634ff
#
_cell.length_a   1.000
_cell.length_b   1.000
_cell.length_c   1.000
_cell.angle_alpha   90.00
_cell.angle_beta   90.00
_cell.angle_gamma   90.00
#
_symmetry.space_group_name_H-M   'P 1'
#
loop_
_entity.id
_entity.type
_entity.pdbx_description
1 polymer ?
#
loop_
_entity_poly.entity_id
_entity_poly.type
_entity_poly.pdbx_seq_one_letter_code
_entity_poly.pdbx_strand_id
1 'polypeptide(L)'
;MQLAVEANRRFLSTAAPRAAADWDSLLAYQVDLAFPQELKFLVSLKAWRDANCVLDAGCGNGYYIWRLHEFFPEKRYFGVDISHELVAIAARRHPDIAVTLADFTRYASDRRFDLIVMRFLVQHLKDFNAVLQAADRLLTPTGRLLIIESDLAASGHHPELPALTDMLRTFARVSGEQGAIKPRLLTSAEKLVRETDPLWSVEHQESIANPQVGPFGGSKLLAVYQLWIDLCERSNMFRFEFDRVRDELEHWALDPATFSNVALRMIVMKR
;
A
#
# COMPACT_ATOMS: atom_id res chain seq x y z
N MET A 1 -12.31 -8.99 -17.95
CA MET A 1 -12.48 -9.00 -16.50
C MET A 1 -11.83 -10.22 -15.83
N GLN A 2 -12.03 -11.45 -16.27
CA GLN A 2 -11.40 -12.66 -15.71
C GLN A 2 -9.86 -12.67 -15.81
N LEU A 3 -9.26 -12.26 -16.92
CA LEU A 3 -7.79 -12.25 -17.11
C LEU A 3 -7.01 -11.32 -16.18
N ALA A 4 -7.61 -10.24 -15.69
CA ALA A 4 -6.95 -9.29 -14.79
C ALA A 4 -6.97 -9.75 -13.33
N VAL A 5 -8.07 -10.40 -12.91
CA VAL A 5 -8.14 -11.09 -11.61
C VAL A 5 -7.16 -12.27 -11.61
N GLU A 6 -7.00 -12.94 -12.75
CA GLU A 6 -6.06 -14.04 -12.93
C GLU A 6 -4.60 -13.59 -12.93
N ALA A 7 -4.25 -12.45 -13.50
CA ALA A 7 -2.89 -11.90 -13.44
C ALA A 7 -2.50 -11.48 -12.00
N ASN A 8 -3.40 -10.82 -11.27
CA ASN A 8 -3.18 -10.53 -9.84
C ASN A 8 -3.24 -11.80 -8.97
N ARG A 9 -4.12 -12.77 -9.27
CA ARG A 9 -4.07 -14.08 -8.64
C ARG A 9 -2.75 -14.79 -8.95
N ARG A 10 -2.19 -14.70 -10.15
CA ARG A 10 -0.87 -15.26 -10.46
C ARG A 10 0.25 -14.53 -9.71
N PHE A 11 0.21 -13.22 -9.62
CA PHE A 11 1.18 -12.45 -8.83
C PHE A 11 1.15 -12.83 -7.34
N LEU A 12 -0.06 -13.07 -6.79
CA LEU A 12 -0.26 -13.48 -5.40
C LEU A 12 -0.25 -15.01 -5.20
N SER A 13 -0.55 -15.82 -6.24
CA SER A 13 -0.72 -17.28 -6.17
C SER A 13 0.40 -18.10 -6.82
N THR A 14 1.41 -17.50 -7.42
CA THR A 14 2.68 -18.20 -7.72
C THR A 14 3.48 -18.46 -6.45
N ALA A 15 2.83 -18.35 -5.30
CA ALA A 15 3.41 -18.53 -4.00
C ALA A 15 3.62 -20.00 -3.67
N ALA A 16 4.76 -20.52 -4.08
CA ALA A 16 5.45 -21.48 -3.22
C ALA A 16 5.52 -20.88 -1.78
N PRO A 17 5.56 -21.69 -0.71
CA PRO A 17 5.61 -21.20 0.69
C PRO A 17 6.67 -20.12 0.94
N ARG A 18 7.74 -20.09 0.15
CA ARG A 18 8.79 -19.08 0.18
C ARG A 18 8.31 -17.69 -0.26
N ALA A 19 7.44 -17.60 -1.27
CA ALA A 19 6.93 -16.29 -1.71
C ALA A 19 5.98 -15.66 -0.69
N ALA A 20 5.19 -16.45 0.05
CA ALA A 20 4.36 -15.93 1.15
C ALA A 20 5.22 -15.38 2.29
N ALA A 21 6.36 -16.02 2.62
CA ALA A 21 7.30 -15.53 3.61
C ALA A 21 8.01 -14.23 3.16
N ASP A 22 8.34 -14.11 1.89
CA ASP A 22 8.95 -12.91 1.33
C ASP A 22 7.94 -11.75 1.30
N TRP A 23 6.68 -12.00 0.92
CA TRP A 23 5.61 -11.02 1.04
C TRP A 23 5.37 -10.59 2.48
N ASP A 24 5.34 -11.52 3.42
CA ASP A 24 5.18 -11.24 4.83
C ASP A 24 6.29 -10.31 5.35
N SER A 25 7.55 -10.61 4.99
CA SER A 25 8.70 -9.78 5.34
C SER A 25 8.65 -8.40 4.69
N LEU A 26 8.34 -8.34 3.38
CA LEU A 26 8.23 -7.08 2.65
C LEU A 26 7.18 -6.15 3.27
N LEU A 27 5.98 -6.67 3.55
CA LEU A 27 4.90 -5.89 4.15
C LEU A 27 5.29 -5.37 5.53
N ALA A 28 5.95 -6.17 6.36
CA ALA A 28 6.41 -5.75 7.67
C ALA A 28 7.49 -4.63 7.56
N TYR A 29 8.48 -4.80 6.68
CA TYR A 29 9.51 -3.77 6.47
C TYR A 29 8.93 -2.48 5.89
N GLN A 30 7.98 -2.54 4.96
CA GLN A 30 7.29 -1.36 4.42
C GLN A 30 6.51 -0.61 5.51
N VAL A 31 5.90 -1.32 6.44
CA VAL A 31 5.23 -0.69 7.59
C VAL A 31 6.28 -0.02 8.47
N ASP A 32 7.31 -0.73 8.93
CA ASP A 32 8.32 -0.17 9.83
C ASP A 32 9.07 1.03 9.23
N LEU A 33 9.23 1.06 7.90
CA LEU A 33 9.87 2.17 7.20
C LEU A 33 9.01 3.44 7.22
N ALA A 34 7.70 3.31 7.04
CA ALA A 34 6.80 4.43 6.78
C ALA A 34 5.92 4.82 7.98
N PHE A 35 5.68 3.90 8.90
CA PHE A 35 4.72 4.04 10.00
C PHE A 35 4.90 5.30 10.85
N PRO A 36 6.13 5.73 11.22
CA PRO A 36 6.28 6.95 12.03
C PRO A 36 5.71 8.20 11.36
N GLN A 37 5.81 8.31 10.03
CA GLN A 37 5.29 9.46 9.29
C GLN A 37 3.79 9.30 9.00
N GLU A 38 3.36 8.09 8.67
CA GLU A 38 1.93 7.77 8.54
C GLU A 38 1.18 8.06 9.84
N LEU A 39 1.75 7.68 10.99
CA LEU A 39 1.17 7.93 12.30
C LEU A 39 0.99 9.44 12.58
N LYS A 40 2.02 10.25 12.29
CA LYS A 40 1.92 11.73 12.44
C LYS A 40 0.79 12.30 11.58
N PHE A 41 0.67 11.82 10.34
CA PHE A 41 -0.40 12.22 9.46
C PHE A 41 -1.77 11.79 10.01
N LEU A 42 -1.93 10.54 10.40
CA LEU A 42 -3.19 10.00 10.93
C LEU A 42 -3.69 10.81 12.12
N VAL A 43 -2.85 11.07 13.11
CA VAL A 43 -3.28 11.85 14.31
C VAL A 43 -3.66 13.27 13.99
N SER A 44 -3.19 13.85 12.88
CA SER A 44 -3.59 15.17 12.41
C SER A 44 -4.99 15.17 11.78
N LEU A 45 -5.42 14.03 11.19
CA LEU A 45 -6.71 13.93 10.51
C LEU A 45 -7.88 13.89 11.50
N LYS A 46 -8.88 14.74 11.27
CA LYS A 46 -10.16 14.67 11.99
C LYS A 46 -10.83 13.31 11.78
N ALA A 47 -10.84 12.81 10.55
CA ALA A 47 -11.41 11.50 10.20
C ALA A 47 -10.83 10.35 11.02
N TRP A 48 -9.52 10.37 11.28
CA TRP A 48 -8.87 9.38 12.15
C TRP A 48 -9.28 9.55 13.63
N ARG A 49 -9.25 10.78 14.14
CA ARG A 49 -9.57 11.04 15.56
C ARG A 49 -11.01 10.62 15.90
N ASP A 50 -11.94 10.87 14.99
CA ASP A 50 -13.36 10.57 15.17
C ASP A 50 -13.69 9.08 14.92
N ALA A 51 -12.84 8.35 14.20
CA ALA A 51 -13.09 6.95 13.86
C ALA A 51 -12.97 6.04 15.09
N ASN A 52 -13.96 5.18 15.30
CA ASN A 52 -13.96 4.12 16.30
C ASN A 52 -13.85 2.72 15.66
N CYS A 53 -14.25 2.60 14.39
CA CYS A 53 -14.27 1.35 13.66
C CYS A 53 -13.53 1.51 12.33
N VAL A 54 -12.39 0.83 12.19
CA VAL A 54 -11.46 0.97 11.05
C VAL A 54 -11.38 -0.35 10.29
N LEU A 55 -11.52 -0.27 8.97
CA LEU A 55 -11.26 -1.39 8.05
C LEU A 55 -9.98 -1.13 7.26
N ASP A 56 -9.03 -2.06 7.28
CA ASP A 56 -7.89 -2.10 6.39
C ASP A 56 -8.24 -3.00 5.19
N ALA A 57 -8.42 -2.37 4.04
CA ALA A 57 -8.73 -3.05 2.78
C ALA A 57 -7.43 -3.40 2.06
N GLY A 58 -7.19 -4.70 1.85
CA GLY A 58 -5.90 -5.23 1.42
C GLY A 58 -4.90 -5.30 2.58
N CYS A 59 -5.35 -5.81 3.73
CA CYS A 59 -4.58 -5.79 4.98
C CYS A 59 -3.34 -6.69 4.98
N GLY A 60 -3.18 -7.54 3.96
CA GLY A 60 -2.06 -8.47 3.85
C GLY A 60 -1.92 -9.36 5.09
N ASN A 61 -0.72 -9.34 5.68
CA ASN A 61 -0.37 -10.09 6.90
C ASN A 61 -0.90 -9.47 8.21
N GLY A 62 -1.72 -8.41 8.13
CA GLY A 62 -2.31 -7.74 9.28
C GLY A 62 -1.35 -6.88 10.12
N TYR A 63 -0.08 -6.80 9.75
CA TYR A 63 0.94 -6.10 10.55
C TYR A 63 0.64 -4.60 10.70
N TYR A 64 0.13 -3.94 9.64
CA TYR A 64 -0.20 -2.52 9.70
C TYR A 64 -1.30 -2.20 10.71
N ILE A 65 -2.43 -2.92 10.63
CA ILE A 65 -3.53 -2.71 11.59
C ILE A 65 -3.17 -3.13 13.00
N TRP A 66 -2.32 -4.15 13.17
CA TRP A 66 -1.80 -4.51 14.48
C TRP A 66 -0.92 -3.38 15.05
N ARG A 67 -0.05 -2.77 14.25
CA ARG A 67 0.73 -1.60 14.69
C ARG A 67 -0.18 -0.43 15.08
N LEU A 68 -1.25 -0.17 14.33
CA LEU A 68 -2.24 0.85 14.70
C LEU A 68 -2.93 0.52 16.03
N HIS A 69 -3.27 -0.75 16.25
CA HIS A 69 -3.90 -1.22 17.50
C HIS A 69 -2.96 -1.04 18.71
N GLU A 70 -1.66 -1.23 18.56
CA GLU A 70 -0.70 -0.97 19.64
C GLU A 70 -0.72 0.50 20.12
N PHE A 71 -0.93 1.44 19.20
CA PHE A 71 -0.94 2.88 19.51
C PHE A 71 -2.34 3.39 19.90
N PHE A 72 -3.39 2.75 19.42
CA PHE A 72 -4.79 3.17 19.62
C PHE A 72 -5.67 1.96 19.94
N PRO A 73 -5.46 1.34 21.11
CA PRO A 73 -6.19 0.12 21.49
C PRO A 73 -7.69 0.33 21.74
N GLU A 74 -8.12 1.60 21.87
CA GLU A 74 -9.53 1.96 22.03
C GLU A 74 -10.36 1.81 20.76
N LYS A 75 -9.71 1.77 19.56
CA LYS A 75 -10.38 1.60 18.29
C LYS A 75 -10.56 0.12 17.95
N ARG A 76 -11.59 -0.18 17.17
CA ARG A 76 -11.85 -1.54 16.67
C ARG A 76 -11.32 -1.67 15.25
N TYR A 77 -10.50 -2.69 15.01
CA TYR A 77 -9.83 -2.93 13.74
C TYR A 77 -10.32 -4.20 13.07
N PHE A 78 -10.46 -4.11 11.76
CA PHE A 78 -10.86 -5.20 10.89
C PHE A 78 -9.98 -5.18 9.65
N GLY A 79 -9.65 -6.36 9.12
CA GLY A 79 -8.89 -6.49 7.88
C GLY A 79 -9.64 -7.32 6.85
N VAL A 80 -9.43 -7.03 5.59
CA VAL A 80 -9.86 -7.86 4.47
C VAL A 80 -8.73 -7.97 3.46
N ASP A 81 -8.42 -9.20 3.03
CA ASP A 81 -7.43 -9.46 1.97
C ASP A 81 -7.85 -10.65 1.13
N ILE A 82 -7.39 -10.69 -0.12
CA ILE A 82 -7.67 -11.77 -1.07
C ILE A 82 -6.69 -12.94 -0.98
N SER A 83 -5.54 -12.74 -0.31
CA SER A 83 -4.51 -13.76 -0.15
C SER A 83 -4.81 -14.67 1.03
N HIS A 84 -5.10 -15.93 0.73
CA HIS A 84 -5.32 -16.96 1.76
C HIS A 84 -4.11 -17.10 2.70
N GLU A 85 -2.89 -17.07 2.14
CA GLU A 85 -1.66 -17.24 2.89
C GLU A 85 -1.41 -16.09 3.87
N LEU A 86 -1.58 -14.84 3.40
CA LEU A 86 -1.38 -13.65 4.24
C LEU A 86 -2.45 -13.55 5.32
N VAL A 87 -3.72 -13.83 5.01
CA VAL A 87 -4.80 -13.89 6.00
C VAL A 87 -4.52 -14.95 7.05
N ALA A 88 -4.02 -16.12 6.66
CA ALA A 88 -3.64 -17.17 7.62
C ALA A 88 -2.45 -16.75 8.52
N ILE A 89 -1.51 -15.96 8.00
CA ILE A 89 -0.42 -15.37 8.79
C ILE A 89 -1.00 -14.35 9.78
N ALA A 90 -1.85 -13.43 9.31
CA ALA A 90 -2.49 -12.41 10.14
C ALA A 90 -3.26 -13.03 11.32
N ALA A 91 -4.11 -14.01 11.05
CA ALA A 91 -4.91 -14.70 12.06
C ALA A 91 -4.07 -15.40 13.14
N ARG A 92 -2.89 -15.93 12.75
CA ARG A 92 -1.99 -16.59 13.72
C ARG A 92 -1.21 -15.60 14.57
N ARG A 93 -0.76 -14.48 14.01
CA ARG A 93 0.09 -13.50 14.70
C ARG A 93 -0.69 -12.50 15.51
N HIS A 94 -1.88 -12.15 15.04
CA HIS A 94 -2.69 -11.07 15.59
C HIS A 94 -4.12 -11.55 15.83
N PRO A 95 -4.32 -12.53 16.76
CA PRO A 95 -5.62 -13.18 16.97
C PRO A 95 -6.71 -12.21 17.44
N ASP A 96 -6.33 -11.08 18.02
CA ASP A 96 -7.24 -10.04 18.48
C ASP A 96 -7.78 -9.14 17.36
N ILE A 97 -7.25 -9.29 16.14
CA ILE A 97 -7.68 -8.54 14.96
C ILE A 97 -8.48 -9.45 14.04
N ALA A 98 -9.73 -9.08 13.79
CA ALA A 98 -10.59 -9.83 12.88
C ALA A 98 -10.19 -9.59 11.41
N VAL A 99 -9.61 -10.61 10.76
CA VAL A 99 -9.24 -10.58 9.34
C VAL A 99 -10.11 -11.54 8.55
N THR A 100 -10.60 -11.10 7.40
CA THR A 100 -11.49 -11.88 6.52
C THR A 100 -10.83 -12.10 5.16
N LEU A 101 -10.87 -13.35 4.69
CA LEU A 101 -10.46 -13.70 3.32
C LEU A 101 -11.57 -13.30 2.34
N ALA A 102 -11.38 -12.21 1.61
CA ALA A 102 -12.32 -11.74 0.60
C ALA A 102 -11.67 -10.75 -0.38
N ASP A 103 -12.26 -10.62 -1.57
CA ASP A 103 -12.03 -9.49 -2.46
C ASP A 103 -12.78 -8.27 -1.91
N PHE A 104 -12.06 -7.18 -1.60
CA PHE A 104 -12.65 -5.96 -1.03
C PHE A 104 -13.82 -5.44 -1.88
N THR A 105 -13.72 -5.47 -3.20
CA THR A 105 -14.77 -4.95 -4.09
C THR A 105 -16.09 -5.71 -3.99
N ARG A 106 -16.04 -6.93 -3.46
CA ARG A 106 -17.18 -7.83 -3.25
C ARG A 106 -17.47 -8.11 -1.79
N TYR A 107 -16.62 -7.61 -0.90
CA TYR A 107 -16.79 -7.82 0.53
C TYR A 107 -18.12 -7.24 1.02
N ALA A 108 -18.84 -8.03 1.77
CA ALA A 108 -20.09 -7.65 2.41
C ALA A 108 -19.97 -7.81 3.93
N SER A 109 -20.51 -6.85 4.66
CA SER A 109 -20.54 -6.87 6.12
C SER A 109 -21.80 -6.14 6.60
N ASP A 110 -22.43 -6.65 7.66
CA ASP A 110 -23.47 -5.92 8.37
C ASP A 110 -22.92 -4.75 9.19
N ARG A 111 -21.61 -4.74 9.38
CA ARG A 111 -20.88 -3.66 10.06
C ARG A 111 -20.65 -2.50 9.11
N ARG A 112 -20.70 -1.28 9.67
CA ARG A 112 -20.26 -0.07 9.01
C ARG A 112 -18.96 0.43 9.65
N PHE A 113 -18.12 1.06 8.84
CA PHE A 113 -16.81 1.55 9.24
C PHE A 113 -16.77 3.07 9.19
N ASP A 114 -16.11 3.68 10.17
CA ASP A 114 -15.93 5.14 10.20
C ASP A 114 -14.75 5.54 9.29
N LEU A 115 -13.80 4.62 9.11
CA LEU A 115 -12.66 4.80 8.21
C LEU A 115 -12.35 3.48 7.50
N ILE A 116 -12.19 3.55 6.19
CA ILE A 116 -11.58 2.50 5.38
C ILE A 116 -10.21 3.00 4.96
N VAL A 117 -9.17 2.22 5.24
CA VAL A 117 -7.79 2.49 4.81
C VAL A 117 -7.44 1.55 3.67
N MET A 118 -6.84 2.07 2.60
CA MET A 118 -6.23 1.33 1.49
C MET A 118 -4.76 1.73 1.41
N ARG A 119 -3.90 0.87 1.94
CA ARG A 119 -2.46 1.12 1.95
C ARG A 119 -1.77 0.25 0.91
N PHE A 120 -1.16 0.88 -0.12
CA PHE A 120 -0.50 0.21 -1.25
C PHE A 120 -1.40 -0.81 -1.99
N LEU A 121 -2.72 -0.59 -1.95
CA LEU A 121 -3.68 -1.49 -2.59
C LEU A 121 -4.06 -1.05 -4.00
N VAL A 122 -4.26 0.27 -4.24
CA VAL A 122 -4.85 0.74 -5.51
C VAL A 122 -3.97 0.49 -6.73
N GLN A 123 -2.69 0.24 -6.53
CA GLN A 123 -1.77 -0.20 -7.59
C GLN A 123 -2.12 -1.59 -8.16
N HIS A 124 -2.88 -2.39 -7.42
CA HIS A 124 -3.33 -3.73 -7.81
C HIS A 124 -4.77 -3.75 -8.33
N LEU A 125 -5.48 -2.62 -8.25
CA LEU A 125 -6.88 -2.50 -8.64
C LEU A 125 -7.00 -1.78 -10.00
N LYS A 126 -8.03 -2.15 -10.77
CA LYS A 126 -8.27 -1.61 -12.13
C LYS A 126 -9.61 -0.91 -12.27
N ASP A 127 -10.58 -1.25 -11.44
CA ASP A 127 -11.93 -0.70 -11.45
C ASP A 127 -12.16 0.19 -10.23
N PHE A 128 -11.97 1.50 -10.42
CA PHE A 128 -12.14 2.47 -9.35
C PHE A 128 -13.60 2.67 -8.96
N ASN A 129 -14.54 2.48 -9.90
CA ASN A 129 -15.96 2.51 -9.61
C ASN A 129 -16.36 1.38 -8.64
N ALA A 130 -15.87 0.15 -8.86
CA ALA A 130 -16.09 -0.94 -7.92
C ALA A 130 -15.51 -0.66 -6.53
N VAL A 131 -14.37 0.04 -6.45
CA VAL A 131 -13.77 0.49 -5.18
C VAL A 131 -14.69 1.46 -4.45
N LEU A 132 -15.16 2.51 -5.15
CA LEU A 132 -16.04 3.53 -4.54
C LEU A 132 -17.38 2.92 -4.11
N GLN A 133 -17.97 2.05 -4.93
CA GLN A 133 -19.20 1.33 -4.58
C GLN A 133 -19.02 0.41 -3.35
N ALA A 134 -17.90 -0.28 -3.24
CA ALA A 134 -17.62 -1.10 -2.06
C ALA A 134 -17.44 -0.22 -0.80
N ALA A 135 -16.69 0.87 -0.92
CA ALA A 135 -16.52 1.82 0.16
C ALA A 135 -17.87 2.43 0.61
N ASP A 136 -18.74 2.79 -0.34
CA ASP A 136 -20.06 3.33 -0.06
C ASP A 136 -20.95 2.36 0.74
N ARG A 137 -20.92 1.08 0.34
CA ARG A 137 -21.66 0.03 1.06
C ARG A 137 -21.17 -0.23 2.46
N LEU A 138 -19.90 0.05 2.74
CA LEU A 138 -19.23 -0.33 3.98
C LEU A 138 -19.04 0.85 4.96
N LEU A 139 -19.01 2.08 4.47
CA LEU A 139 -18.83 3.27 5.32
C LEU A 139 -20.11 3.65 6.07
N THR A 140 -19.93 4.29 7.24
CA THR A 140 -20.97 5.07 7.89
C THR A 140 -21.28 6.32 7.04
N PRO A 141 -22.43 7.00 7.24
CA PRO A 141 -22.75 8.22 6.48
C PRO A 141 -21.70 9.34 6.60
N THR A 142 -20.93 9.35 7.67
CA THR A 142 -19.86 10.31 7.92
C THR A 142 -18.46 9.71 7.72
N GLY A 143 -18.40 8.46 7.31
CA GLY A 143 -17.15 7.73 7.13
C GLY A 143 -16.27 8.27 5.99
N ARG A 144 -15.01 7.89 6.01
CA ARG A 144 -14.01 8.33 5.02
C ARG A 144 -13.25 7.15 4.45
N LEU A 145 -12.84 7.33 3.21
CA LEU A 145 -11.89 6.44 2.54
C LEU A 145 -10.53 7.14 2.52
N LEU A 146 -9.52 6.53 3.14
CA LEU A 146 -8.12 6.97 3.11
C LEU A 146 -7.32 6.05 2.20
N ILE A 147 -6.67 6.63 1.20
CA ILE A 147 -5.72 5.92 0.34
C ILE A 147 -4.31 6.40 0.67
N ILE A 148 -3.39 5.44 0.88
CA ILE A 148 -1.96 5.66 1.13
C ILE A 148 -1.18 4.93 0.04
N GLU A 149 -0.42 5.69 -0.76
CA GLU A 149 0.39 5.14 -1.85
C GLU A 149 1.78 5.76 -1.91
N SER A 150 2.76 5.04 -2.45
CA SER A 150 4.08 5.63 -2.73
C SER A 150 3.99 6.68 -3.82
N ASP A 151 4.57 7.86 -3.56
CA ASP A 151 4.62 8.98 -4.49
C ASP A 151 6.02 9.13 -5.09
N LEU A 152 6.24 8.47 -6.22
CA LEU A 152 7.54 8.48 -6.89
C LEU A 152 7.94 9.88 -7.38
N ALA A 153 6.97 10.75 -7.70
CA ALA A 153 7.26 12.12 -8.17
C ALA A 153 7.80 13.02 -7.04
N ALA A 154 7.43 12.73 -5.80
CA ALA A 154 7.89 13.44 -4.61
C ALA A 154 9.04 12.70 -3.88
N SER A 155 9.45 11.52 -4.38
CA SER A 155 10.55 10.72 -3.83
C SER A 155 11.90 11.11 -4.44
N GLY A 156 12.99 10.88 -3.71
CA GLY A 156 14.35 11.11 -4.21
C GLY A 156 15.40 10.47 -3.31
N HIS A 157 16.59 10.29 -3.87
CA HIS A 157 17.73 9.64 -3.23
C HIS A 157 18.99 10.48 -3.39
N HIS A 158 19.87 10.44 -2.40
CA HIS A 158 21.20 11.04 -2.47
C HIS A 158 22.23 10.04 -1.89
N PRO A 159 23.30 9.69 -2.62
CA PRO A 159 23.45 9.90 -4.07
C PRO A 159 22.25 9.37 -4.87
N GLU A 160 22.09 9.85 -6.11
CA GLU A 160 21.02 9.40 -7.00
C GLU A 160 21.10 7.88 -7.26
N LEU A 161 19.94 7.26 -7.44
CA LEU A 161 19.79 5.84 -7.78
C LEU A 161 19.12 5.70 -9.15
N PRO A 162 19.86 5.93 -10.25
CA PRO A 162 19.29 5.94 -11.60
C PRO A 162 18.70 4.59 -12.02
N ALA A 163 19.36 3.46 -11.71
CA ALA A 163 18.83 2.15 -12.06
C ALA A 163 17.54 1.82 -11.30
N LEU A 164 17.48 2.12 -10.00
CA LEU A 164 16.26 2.01 -9.21
C LEU A 164 15.15 2.91 -9.75
N THR A 165 15.47 4.16 -10.06
CA THR A 165 14.50 5.13 -10.60
C THR A 165 13.91 4.64 -11.92
N ASP A 166 14.72 4.13 -12.84
CA ASP A 166 14.28 3.59 -14.12
C ASP A 166 13.42 2.33 -13.95
N MET A 167 13.77 1.47 -12.99
CA MET A 167 12.97 0.30 -12.64
C MET A 167 11.59 0.69 -12.11
N LEU A 168 11.52 1.64 -11.17
CA LEU A 168 10.26 2.13 -10.61
C LEU A 168 9.37 2.80 -11.66
N ARG A 169 9.96 3.59 -12.57
CA ARG A 169 9.25 4.18 -13.71
C ARG A 169 8.72 3.12 -14.66
N THR A 170 9.53 2.10 -14.96
CA THR A 170 9.12 0.97 -15.80
C THR A 170 7.94 0.22 -15.18
N PHE A 171 8.02 -0.08 -13.89
CA PHE A 171 6.91 -0.69 -13.15
C PHE A 171 5.64 0.16 -13.22
N ALA A 172 5.74 1.46 -12.94
CA ALA A 172 4.59 2.37 -12.98
C ALA A 172 3.97 2.44 -14.38
N ARG A 173 4.79 2.49 -15.45
CA ARG A 173 4.32 2.47 -16.83
C ARG A 173 3.59 1.16 -17.17
N VAL A 174 4.21 0.02 -16.91
CA VAL A 174 3.63 -1.30 -17.19
C VAL A 174 2.32 -1.50 -16.43
N SER A 175 2.29 -1.13 -15.15
CA SER A 175 1.07 -1.19 -14.33
C SER A 175 -0.04 -0.30 -14.89
N GLY A 176 0.31 0.91 -15.34
CA GLY A 176 -0.63 1.84 -15.97
C GLY A 176 -1.19 1.31 -17.30
N GLU A 177 -0.33 0.74 -18.16
CA GLU A 177 -0.74 0.08 -19.41
C GLU A 177 -1.67 -1.11 -19.16
N GLN A 178 -1.51 -1.79 -18.02
CA GLN A 178 -2.40 -2.86 -17.57
C GLN A 178 -3.68 -2.35 -16.91
N GLY A 179 -3.87 -1.03 -16.82
CA GLY A 179 -5.08 -0.40 -16.30
C GLY A 179 -5.11 -0.21 -14.77
N ALA A 180 -3.96 -0.24 -14.09
CA ALA A 180 -3.93 0.05 -12.66
C ALA A 180 -4.45 1.47 -12.35
N ILE A 181 -5.18 1.62 -11.25
CA ILE A 181 -5.80 2.88 -10.82
C ILE A 181 -4.74 3.90 -10.38
N LYS A 182 -3.70 3.46 -9.70
CA LYS A 182 -2.70 4.29 -9.02
C LYS A 182 -2.13 5.44 -9.88
N PRO A 183 -1.64 5.23 -11.13
CA PRO A 183 -1.05 6.32 -11.90
C PRO A 183 -2.04 7.46 -12.16
N ARG A 184 -3.29 7.15 -12.46
CA ARG A 184 -4.36 8.14 -12.69
C ARG A 184 -4.74 8.85 -11.40
N LEU A 185 -4.85 8.13 -10.29
CA LEU A 185 -5.18 8.66 -8.98
C LEU A 185 -4.11 9.65 -8.50
N LEU A 186 -2.82 9.29 -8.60
CA LEU A 186 -1.73 10.15 -8.16
C LEU A 186 -1.58 11.41 -9.02
N THR A 187 -1.89 11.32 -10.31
CA THR A 187 -1.80 12.46 -11.24
C THR A 187 -2.96 13.45 -11.05
N SER A 188 -4.18 12.94 -10.83
CA SER A 188 -5.37 13.78 -10.79
C SER A 188 -6.52 13.12 -10.01
N ALA A 189 -6.35 13.00 -8.68
CA ALA A 189 -7.34 12.35 -7.81
C ALA A 189 -8.74 12.98 -7.94
N GLU A 190 -8.83 14.30 -7.84
CA GLU A 190 -10.12 15.02 -7.92
C GLU A 190 -10.84 14.78 -9.24
N LYS A 191 -10.10 14.80 -10.36
CA LYS A 191 -10.68 14.54 -11.68
C LYS A 191 -11.16 13.09 -11.76
N LEU A 192 -10.33 12.12 -11.37
CA LEU A 192 -10.68 10.71 -11.41
C LEU A 192 -11.90 10.39 -10.55
N VAL A 193 -11.94 10.91 -9.33
CA VAL A 193 -13.08 10.72 -8.40
C VAL A 193 -14.36 11.27 -9.02
N ARG A 194 -14.37 12.53 -9.48
CA ARG A 194 -15.54 13.18 -10.06
C ARG A 194 -16.04 12.51 -11.34
N GLU A 195 -15.11 12.01 -12.20
CA GLU A 195 -15.47 11.30 -13.43
C GLU A 195 -16.01 9.89 -13.14
N THR A 196 -15.60 9.28 -12.02
CA THR A 196 -16.04 7.93 -11.64
C THR A 196 -17.39 7.96 -10.94
N ASP A 197 -17.54 8.80 -9.92
CA ASP A 197 -18.79 8.99 -9.20
C ASP A 197 -18.85 10.42 -8.62
N PRO A 198 -19.74 11.30 -9.16
CA PRO A 198 -19.83 12.70 -8.76
C PRO A 198 -20.34 12.92 -7.32
N LEU A 199 -20.84 11.88 -6.65
CA LEU A 199 -21.22 11.96 -5.23
C LEU A 199 -20.00 11.88 -4.31
N TRP A 200 -18.84 11.44 -4.84
CA TRP A 200 -17.59 11.41 -4.09
C TRP A 200 -16.74 12.65 -4.35
N SER A 201 -15.99 13.06 -3.37
CA SER A 201 -15.04 14.18 -3.46
C SER A 201 -13.76 13.91 -2.68
N VAL A 202 -12.65 14.48 -3.14
CA VAL A 202 -11.41 14.53 -2.37
C VAL A 202 -11.54 15.62 -1.32
N GLU A 203 -11.47 15.25 -0.05
CA GLU A 203 -11.54 16.16 1.09
C GLU A 203 -10.17 16.72 1.44
N HIS A 204 -9.12 15.88 1.30
CA HIS A 204 -7.74 16.26 1.56
C HIS A 204 -6.79 15.40 0.74
N GLN A 205 -5.71 15.99 0.24
CA GLN A 205 -4.61 15.26 -0.36
C GLN A 205 -3.27 15.97 -0.13
N GLU A 206 -2.26 15.20 0.22
CA GLU A 206 -0.88 15.70 0.34
C GLU A 206 0.15 14.60 0.11
N SER A 207 1.39 15.00 -0.20
CA SER A 207 2.53 14.09 -0.17
C SER A 207 3.33 14.35 1.09
N ILE A 208 3.47 13.33 1.92
CA ILE A 208 4.28 13.40 3.13
C ILE A 208 5.69 12.86 2.86
N ALA A 209 6.69 13.53 3.42
CA ALA A 209 8.05 13.06 3.37
C ALA A 209 8.24 11.87 4.32
N ASN A 210 8.98 10.86 3.85
CA ASN A 210 9.40 9.73 4.67
C ASN A 210 10.92 9.57 4.56
N PRO A 211 11.69 10.43 5.24
CA PRO A 211 13.15 10.44 5.15
C PRO A 211 13.79 9.23 5.82
N GLN A 212 14.75 8.64 5.12
CA GLN A 212 15.63 7.58 5.61
C GLN A 212 17.06 8.10 5.54
N VAL A 213 17.79 8.06 6.64
CA VAL A 213 19.10 8.72 6.77
C VAL A 213 20.14 7.74 7.25
N GLY A 214 21.33 7.82 6.66
CA GLY A 214 22.51 7.09 7.06
C GLY A 214 22.39 5.56 6.92
N PRO A 215 23.39 4.80 7.42
CA PRO A 215 23.47 3.35 7.20
C PRO A 215 22.26 2.56 7.71
N PHE A 216 21.62 3.00 8.79
CA PHE A 216 20.44 2.32 9.34
C PHE A 216 19.21 2.49 8.45
N GLY A 217 18.97 3.71 7.96
CA GLY A 217 17.89 3.98 6.99
C GLY A 217 18.16 3.31 5.64
N GLY A 218 19.42 3.36 5.19
CA GLY A 218 19.88 2.71 3.97
C GLY A 218 19.67 1.19 4.01
N SER A 219 20.03 0.52 5.11
CA SER A 219 19.84 -0.93 5.25
C SER A 219 18.38 -1.36 5.24
N LYS A 220 17.48 -0.58 5.85
CA LYS A 220 16.04 -0.85 5.79
C LYS A 220 15.49 -0.71 4.38
N LEU A 221 15.88 0.35 3.70
CA LEU A 221 15.44 0.62 2.33
C LEU A 221 15.97 -0.45 1.37
N LEU A 222 17.23 -0.85 1.53
CA LEU A 222 17.84 -1.96 0.80
C LEU A 222 17.01 -3.24 0.97
N ALA A 223 16.66 -3.61 2.20
CA ALA A 223 15.87 -4.81 2.46
C ALA A 223 14.49 -4.77 1.77
N VAL A 224 13.81 -3.61 1.81
CA VAL A 224 12.52 -3.43 1.11
C VAL A 224 12.68 -3.62 -0.40
N TYR A 225 13.66 -2.97 -1.00
CA TYR A 225 13.83 -3.04 -2.45
C TYR A 225 14.35 -4.39 -2.92
N GLN A 226 15.26 -5.04 -2.20
CA GLN A 226 15.73 -6.40 -2.54
C GLN A 226 14.57 -7.39 -2.56
N LEU A 227 13.73 -7.41 -1.50
CA LEU A 227 12.56 -8.29 -1.46
C LEU A 227 11.57 -7.98 -2.58
N TRP A 228 11.33 -6.70 -2.87
CA TRP A 228 10.44 -6.31 -3.94
C TRP A 228 10.97 -6.68 -5.33
N ILE A 229 12.28 -6.49 -5.58
CA ILE A 229 12.97 -6.92 -6.81
C ILE A 229 12.82 -8.43 -7.00
N ASP A 230 13.09 -9.20 -5.95
CA ASP A 230 12.98 -10.66 -5.99
C ASP A 230 11.55 -11.13 -6.31
N LEU A 231 10.55 -10.45 -5.78
CA LEU A 231 9.15 -10.73 -6.08
C LEU A 231 8.80 -10.36 -7.52
N CYS A 232 9.25 -9.21 -8.02
CA CYS A 232 9.04 -8.79 -9.41
C CYS A 232 9.70 -9.74 -10.41
N GLU A 233 10.95 -10.15 -10.16
CA GLU A 233 11.70 -11.07 -10.99
C GLU A 233 11.03 -12.46 -11.07
N ARG A 234 10.68 -13.03 -9.91
CA ARG A 234 10.01 -14.33 -9.84
C ARG A 234 8.61 -14.34 -10.44
N SER A 235 7.87 -13.26 -10.34
CA SER A 235 6.54 -13.13 -10.92
C SER A 235 6.57 -12.87 -12.43
N ASN A 236 7.74 -12.57 -13.01
CA ASN A 236 7.92 -12.17 -14.40
C ASN A 236 6.95 -11.01 -14.80
N MET A 237 6.73 -10.09 -13.87
CA MET A 237 5.78 -8.99 -14.03
C MET A 237 6.19 -8.04 -15.15
N PHE A 238 7.51 -7.78 -15.26
CA PHE A 238 8.14 -7.03 -16.35
C PHE A 238 9.61 -7.46 -16.49
N ARG A 239 10.18 -7.20 -17.66
CA ARG A 239 11.61 -7.47 -17.90
C ARG A 239 12.42 -6.25 -17.52
N PHE A 240 13.47 -6.47 -16.73
CA PHE A 240 14.42 -5.45 -16.31
C PHE A 240 15.79 -6.06 -15.98
N GLU A 241 16.83 -5.25 -15.96
CA GLU A 241 18.18 -5.65 -15.52
C GLU A 241 18.27 -5.52 -13.97
N PHE A 242 17.63 -6.46 -13.26
CA PHE A 242 17.49 -6.41 -11.81
C PHE A 242 18.83 -6.42 -11.08
N ASP A 243 19.85 -7.13 -11.59
CA ASP A 243 21.19 -7.19 -10.97
C ASP A 243 21.84 -5.81 -10.90
N ARG A 244 21.68 -4.99 -11.95
CA ARG A 244 22.16 -3.61 -11.94
C ARG A 244 21.54 -2.79 -10.81
N VAL A 245 20.27 -3.01 -10.50
CA VAL A 245 19.58 -2.31 -9.40
C VAL A 245 20.07 -2.81 -8.05
N ARG A 246 20.32 -4.12 -7.91
CA ARG A 246 20.90 -4.71 -6.68
C ARG A 246 22.27 -4.13 -6.38
N ASP A 247 23.14 -4.14 -7.38
CA ASP A 247 24.50 -3.59 -7.25
C ASP A 247 24.49 -2.11 -6.84
N GLU A 248 23.62 -1.30 -7.47
CA GLU A 248 23.46 0.12 -7.15
C GLU A 248 22.99 0.33 -5.71
N LEU A 249 21.98 -0.43 -5.27
CA LEU A 249 21.42 -0.35 -3.91
C LEU A 249 22.41 -0.80 -2.83
N GLU A 250 23.19 -1.86 -3.09
CA GLU A 250 24.17 -2.36 -2.14
C GLU A 250 25.30 -1.33 -1.93
N HIS A 251 25.82 -0.74 -3.00
CA HIS A 251 26.82 0.32 -2.89
C HIS A 251 26.26 1.55 -2.17
N TRP A 252 25.04 1.96 -2.51
CA TRP A 252 24.38 3.09 -1.89
C TRP A 252 24.14 2.88 -0.39
N ALA A 253 23.72 1.69 0.03
CA ALA A 253 23.41 1.40 1.44
C ALA A 253 24.67 1.39 2.35
N LEU A 254 25.86 1.20 1.79
CA LEU A 254 27.13 1.23 2.52
C LEU A 254 27.66 2.66 2.72
N ASP A 255 27.20 3.64 1.98
CA ASP A 255 27.67 5.02 2.10
C ASP A 255 26.98 5.69 3.30
N PRO A 256 27.77 6.19 4.29
CA PRO A 256 27.21 6.86 5.48
C PRO A 256 26.55 8.21 5.18
N ALA A 257 26.79 8.80 4.01
CA ALA A 257 26.20 10.07 3.59
C ALA A 257 24.86 9.91 2.87
N THR A 258 24.35 8.68 2.76
CA THR A 258 23.10 8.41 2.05
C THR A 258 21.89 9.07 2.71
N PHE A 259 21.02 9.56 1.86
CA PHE A 259 19.70 10.07 2.22
C PHE A 259 18.67 9.56 1.21
N SER A 260 17.53 9.14 1.69
CA SER A 260 16.39 8.83 0.84
C SER A 260 15.12 9.46 1.40
N ASN A 261 14.30 10.00 0.51
CA ASN A 261 12.91 10.34 0.81
C ASN A 261 12.02 9.43 -0.02
N VAL A 262 11.38 8.45 0.62
CA VAL A 262 10.35 7.62 -0.02
C VAL A 262 8.99 8.23 0.33
N ALA A 263 8.60 9.24 -0.42
CA ALA A 263 7.38 10.00 -0.15
C ALA A 263 6.11 9.13 -0.29
N LEU A 264 5.11 9.47 0.53
CA LEU A 264 3.80 8.85 0.51
C LEU A 264 2.75 9.87 0.11
N ARG A 265 1.85 9.50 -0.82
CA ARG A 265 0.65 10.26 -1.14
C ARG A 265 -0.50 9.80 -0.26
N MET A 266 -1.06 10.75 0.48
CA MET A 266 -2.25 10.59 1.30
C MET A 266 -3.45 11.23 0.62
N ILE A 267 -4.54 10.49 0.43
CA ILE A 267 -5.78 10.99 -0.20
C ILE A 267 -6.94 10.57 0.66
N VAL A 268 -7.65 11.56 1.22
CA VAL A 268 -8.88 11.36 2.02
C VAL A 268 -10.07 11.73 1.15
N MET A 269 -11.02 10.81 1.05
CA MET A 269 -12.23 10.98 0.25
C MET A 269 -13.48 10.79 1.09
N LYS A 270 -14.52 11.50 0.70
CA LYS A 270 -15.87 11.39 1.26
C LYS A 270 -16.91 11.32 0.14
N ARG A 271 -18.02 10.72 0.45
CA ARG A 271 -19.24 10.80 -0.32
C ARG A 271 -20.05 12.06 0.00
#